data_44bb1bdfa025302c3c3a444ef5a73f17
#
_entry.id   44bb1bdfa025302c3c3a444ef5a73f17
#
_cell.length_a   1.000
_cell.length_b   1.000
_cell.length_c   1.000
_cell.angle_alpha   90.00
_cell.angle_beta   90.00
_cell.angle_gamma   90.00
#
_symmetry.space_group_name_H-M   'P 1'
#
loop_
_entity.id
_entity.type
_entity.pdbx_description
1 polymer ?
#
loop_
_entity_poly.entity_id
_entity_poly.type
_entity_poly.pdbx_seq_one_letter_code
_entity_poly.pdbx_strand_id
1 'polypeptide(L)'
;LNKQLIEKRGMRILGTTYYGVRQLTTTNKAVRTVADMKDFKLRVPENEVFLAMARAWGAKPTPMTFGELYLGLRQNVVDGQENPLPTIDSGKFFEVQKYLVLTSHILTPRLVVINEKSWQAIPASDRRIISDALAEAIAWNNQETLAAERVLADKFKKAGMEVIQPDVESFRKPVLETLPKMFEAKWGKGLFERIMETK
;
A
#
# COMPACT_ATOMS: atom_id res chain seq x y z
N LEU A 1 11.62 -15.08 8.33
CA LEU A 1 10.84 -14.92 7.12
C LEU A 1 11.57 -15.47 5.88
N ASN A 2 12.79 -15.01 5.54
CA ASN A 2 13.51 -15.44 4.32
C ASN A 2 13.72 -16.97 4.28
N LYS A 3 14.23 -17.59 5.37
CA LYS A 3 14.38 -19.05 5.47
C LYS A 3 13.07 -19.79 5.18
N GLN A 4 11.96 -19.37 5.78
CA GLN A 4 10.64 -19.98 5.55
C GLN A 4 10.16 -19.82 4.10
N LEU A 5 10.45 -18.70 3.46
CA LEU A 5 10.06 -18.45 2.08
C LEU A 5 10.85 -19.34 1.12
N ILE A 6 12.14 -19.52 1.38
CA ILE A 6 13.00 -20.44 0.63
C ILE A 6 12.49 -21.88 0.75
N GLU A 7 12.27 -22.35 1.98
CA GLU A 7 11.87 -23.73 2.25
C GLU A 7 10.46 -24.05 1.72
N LYS A 8 9.51 -23.14 1.89
CA LYS A 8 8.11 -23.40 1.54
C LYS A 8 7.72 -22.99 0.12
N ARG A 9 8.43 -22.05 -0.51
CA ARG A 9 8.05 -21.45 -1.79
C ARG A 9 9.18 -21.41 -2.83
N GLY A 10 10.39 -21.81 -2.46
CA GLY A 10 11.53 -21.76 -3.35
C GLY A 10 11.90 -20.33 -3.78
N MET A 11 11.60 -19.34 -2.96
CA MET A 11 11.88 -17.94 -3.23
C MET A 11 12.78 -17.34 -2.15
N ARG A 12 13.71 -16.51 -2.55
CA ARG A 12 14.63 -15.76 -1.70
C ARG A 12 14.32 -14.27 -1.72
N ILE A 13 14.29 -13.64 -0.56
CA ILE A 13 14.24 -12.18 -0.45
C ILE A 13 15.67 -11.66 -0.55
N LEU A 14 15.94 -10.79 -1.51
CA LEU A 14 17.21 -10.10 -1.70
C LEU A 14 17.25 -8.75 -1.00
N GLY A 15 16.10 -8.11 -0.82
CA GLY A 15 16.01 -6.82 -0.17
C GLY A 15 14.56 -6.34 -0.04
N THR A 16 14.42 -5.15 0.52
CA THR A 16 13.10 -4.54 0.77
C THR A 16 13.16 -3.05 0.44
N THR A 17 12.24 -2.57 -0.41
CA THR A 17 12.11 -1.15 -0.70
C THR A 17 10.96 -0.52 0.10
N TYR A 18 11.11 0.76 0.41
CA TYR A 18 10.02 1.59 0.89
C TYR A 18 9.09 1.93 -0.29
N TYR A 19 7.80 1.61 -0.15
CA TYR A 19 6.82 1.87 -1.20
C TYR A 19 6.05 3.16 -0.98
N GLY A 20 6.06 3.66 0.22
CA GLY A 20 5.32 4.83 0.67
C GLY A 20 4.13 4.49 1.57
N VAL A 21 3.58 5.53 2.18
CA VAL A 21 2.39 5.46 3.02
C VAL A 21 1.15 5.67 2.15
N ARG A 22 0.17 4.76 2.30
CA ARG A 22 -1.04 4.77 1.48
C ARG A 22 -2.04 5.81 1.99
N GLN A 23 -2.60 6.54 1.04
CA GLN A 23 -3.60 7.60 1.25
C GLN A 23 -4.86 7.25 0.45
N LEU A 24 -6.00 7.76 0.89
CA LEU A 24 -7.27 7.61 0.18
C LEU A 24 -7.46 8.76 -0.82
N THR A 25 -7.96 8.46 -2.03
CA THR A 25 -8.51 9.49 -2.92
C THR A 25 -9.96 9.21 -3.26
N THR A 26 -10.75 10.25 -3.45
CA THR A 26 -12.17 10.14 -3.72
C THR A 26 -12.63 11.10 -4.81
N THR A 27 -13.68 10.72 -5.58
CA THR A 27 -14.22 11.53 -6.67
C THR A 27 -15.15 12.63 -6.14
N ASN A 28 -16.21 12.25 -5.44
CA ASN A 28 -17.34 13.14 -5.14
C ASN A 28 -17.58 13.38 -3.66
N LYS A 29 -16.90 12.66 -2.76
CA LYS A 29 -17.16 12.71 -1.31
C LYS A 29 -15.93 13.18 -0.55
N ALA A 30 -16.05 14.28 0.19
CA ALA A 30 -15.07 14.73 1.15
C ALA A 30 -15.13 13.83 2.39
N VAL A 31 -14.22 12.86 2.49
CA VAL A 31 -14.16 11.90 3.59
C VAL A 31 -13.32 12.49 4.73
N ARG A 32 -13.92 12.66 5.91
CA ARG A 32 -13.27 13.24 7.10
C ARG A 32 -13.15 12.24 8.25
N THR A 33 -14.06 11.28 8.31
CA THR A 33 -14.09 10.20 9.32
C THR A 33 -14.42 8.89 8.66
N VAL A 34 -14.22 7.77 9.36
CA VAL A 34 -14.59 6.45 8.85
C VAL A 34 -16.08 6.29 8.59
N ALA A 35 -16.94 7.04 9.30
CA ALA A 35 -18.39 7.03 9.08
C ALA A 35 -18.76 7.46 7.65
N ASP A 36 -17.94 8.31 7.03
CA ASP A 36 -18.12 8.74 5.65
C ASP A 36 -17.89 7.61 4.63
N MET A 37 -17.23 6.53 5.05
CA MET A 37 -16.98 5.36 4.18
C MET A 37 -18.18 4.42 4.05
N LYS A 38 -19.26 4.67 4.79
CA LYS A 38 -20.46 3.83 4.68
C LYS A 38 -20.95 3.79 3.23
N ASP A 39 -21.11 2.57 2.72
CA ASP A 39 -21.56 2.23 1.35
C ASP A 39 -20.63 2.75 0.22
N PHE A 40 -19.47 3.33 0.54
CA PHE A 40 -18.51 3.86 -0.42
C PHE A 40 -17.89 2.71 -1.23
N LYS A 41 -17.95 2.77 -2.54
CA LYS A 41 -17.33 1.79 -3.43
C LYS A 41 -15.81 2.04 -3.50
N LEU A 42 -15.09 1.44 -2.58
CA LEU A 42 -13.64 1.59 -2.50
C LEU A 42 -12.96 0.55 -3.38
N ARG A 43 -12.23 1.02 -4.40
CA ARG A 43 -11.34 0.11 -5.12
C ARG A 43 -10.17 -0.28 -4.22
N VAL A 44 -9.93 -1.57 -4.13
CA VAL A 44 -8.76 -2.14 -3.46
C VAL A 44 -8.10 -3.19 -4.36
N PRO A 45 -6.82 -3.51 -4.16
CA PRO A 45 -6.21 -4.70 -4.77
C PRO A 45 -6.96 -5.97 -4.37
N GLU A 46 -6.92 -7.00 -5.21
CA GLU A 46 -7.49 -8.33 -4.90
C GLU A 46 -6.61 -9.04 -3.86
N ASN A 47 -6.75 -8.61 -2.61
CA ASN A 47 -6.01 -9.13 -1.47
C ASN A 47 -6.91 -9.12 -0.23
N GLU A 48 -6.92 -10.23 0.50
CA GLU A 48 -7.81 -10.44 1.64
C GLU A 48 -7.70 -9.36 2.73
N VAL A 49 -6.48 -8.88 3.00
CA VAL A 49 -6.24 -7.86 4.04
C VAL A 49 -6.85 -6.52 3.62
N PHE A 50 -6.68 -6.12 2.36
CA PHE A 50 -7.27 -4.88 1.84
C PHE A 50 -8.80 -4.97 1.77
N LEU A 51 -9.35 -6.12 1.38
CA LEU A 51 -10.79 -6.37 1.39
C LEU A 51 -11.36 -6.28 2.81
N ALA A 52 -10.66 -6.88 3.80
CA ALA A 52 -11.07 -6.84 5.20
C ALA A 52 -11.00 -5.42 5.77
N MET A 53 -9.94 -4.67 5.46
CA MET A 53 -9.80 -3.26 5.86
C MET A 53 -10.97 -2.42 5.32
N ALA A 54 -11.27 -2.52 4.03
CA ALA A 54 -12.36 -1.75 3.43
C ALA A 54 -13.72 -2.09 4.09
N ARG A 55 -13.97 -3.36 4.39
CA ARG A 55 -15.18 -3.77 5.13
C ARG A 55 -15.20 -3.24 6.57
N ALA A 56 -14.05 -3.23 7.26
CA ALA A 56 -13.94 -2.67 8.60
C ALA A 56 -14.26 -1.16 8.61
N TRP A 57 -13.98 -0.45 7.52
CA TRP A 57 -14.39 0.94 7.33
C TRP A 57 -15.87 1.12 6.95
N GLY A 58 -16.64 0.05 6.77
CA GLY A 58 -18.02 0.12 6.29
C GLY A 58 -18.15 0.38 4.79
N ALA A 59 -17.04 0.35 4.05
CA ALA A 59 -17.03 0.51 2.61
C ALA A 59 -17.43 -0.78 1.90
N LYS A 60 -17.79 -0.65 0.62
CA LYS A 60 -18.01 -1.76 -0.33
C LYS A 60 -16.72 -1.99 -1.12
N PRO A 61 -15.87 -2.96 -0.75
CA PRO A 61 -14.65 -3.22 -1.50
C PRO A 61 -14.99 -3.70 -2.91
N THR A 62 -14.39 -3.05 -3.90
CA THR A 62 -14.54 -3.38 -5.31
C THR A 62 -13.15 -3.74 -5.85
N PRO A 63 -12.77 -5.03 -5.86
CA PRO A 63 -11.48 -5.45 -6.38
C PRO A 63 -11.41 -5.17 -7.89
N MET A 64 -10.28 -4.58 -8.31
CA MET A 64 -10.05 -4.21 -9.71
C MET A 64 -8.54 -4.18 -9.95
N THR A 65 -8.10 -4.60 -11.13
CA THR A 65 -6.68 -4.54 -11.51
C THR A 65 -6.20 -3.09 -11.58
N PHE A 66 -4.89 -2.89 -11.41
CA PHE A 66 -4.33 -1.53 -11.46
C PHE A 66 -4.49 -0.88 -12.85
N GLY A 67 -4.40 -1.67 -13.92
CA GLY A 67 -4.55 -1.17 -15.29
C GLY A 67 -5.96 -0.63 -15.61
N GLU A 68 -6.99 -1.17 -14.95
CA GLU A 68 -8.39 -0.74 -15.12
C GLU A 68 -8.76 0.46 -14.26
N LEU A 69 -7.94 0.78 -13.25
CA LEU A 69 -8.31 1.70 -12.18
C LEU A 69 -8.59 3.12 -12.66
N TYR A 70 -7.74 3.68 -13.54
CA TYR A 70 -7.95 5.04 -14.04
C TYR A 70 -9.31 5.20 -14.73
N LEU A 71 -9.67 4.26 -15.60
CA LEU A 71 -10.96 4.26 -16.29
C LEU A 71 -12.12 4.01 -15.31
N GLY A 72 -11.95 3.10 -14.36
CA GLY A 72 -12.95 2.84 -13.32
C GLY A 72 -13.26 4.07 -12.47
N LEU A 73 -12.25 4.86 -12.10
CA LEU A 73 -12.41 6.13 -11.39
C LEU A 73 -13.09 7.19 -12.27
N ARG A 74 -12.61 7.35 -13.52
CA ARG A 74 -13.15 8.32 -14.46
C ARG A 74 -14.63 8.08 -14.79
N GLN A 75 -15.03 6.81 -14.86
CA GLN A 75 -16.41 6.40 -15.16
C GLN A 75 -17.30 6.25 -13.93
N ASN A 76 -16.78 6.56 -12.72
CA ASN A 76 -17.49 6.40 -11.44
C ASN A 76 -17.98 4.95 -11.18
N VAL A 77 -17.28 3.94 -11.72
CA VAL A 77 -17.51 2.53 -11.37
C VAL A 77 -17.16 2.31 -9.90
N VAL A 78 -16.12 3.00 -9.43
CA VAL A 78 -15.71 3.10 -8.03
C VAL A 78 -15.67 4.56 -7.60
N ASP A 79 -15.93 4.83 -6.31
CA ASP A 79 -16.00 6.18 -5.77
C ASP A 79 -14.62 6.71 -5.37
N GLY A 80 -13.64 5.82 -5.21
CA GLY A 80 -12.27 6.16 -4.86
C GLY A 80 -11.36 4.95 -4.79
N GLN A 81 -10.11 5.21 -4.47
CA GLN A 81 -9.04 4.23 -4.36
C GLN A 81 -8.05 4.64 -3.25
N GLU A 82 -7.13 3.76 -2.90
CA GLU A 82 -6.08 4.02 -1.94
C GLU A 82 -4.72 3.54 -2.49
N ASN A 83 -3.70 4.40 -2.40
CA ASN A 83 -2.33 4.12 -2.81
C ASN A 83 -1.37 5.15 -2.18
N PRO A 84 -0.03 4.89 -2.19
CA PRO A 84 0.95 5.92 -1.88
C PRO A 84 0.93 7.07 -2.91
N LEU A 85 1.33 8.27 -2.48
CA LEU A 85 1.33 9.46 -3.33
C LEU A 85 2.11 9.28 -4.65
N PRO A 86 3.30 8.63 -4.68
CA PRO A 86 3.99 8.38 -5.94
C PRO A 86 3.19 7.48 -6.91
N THR A 87 2.40 6.55 -6.38
CA THR A 87 1.54 5.69 -7.21
C THR A 87 0.31 6.44 -7.72
N ILE A 88 -0.26 7.34 -6.91
CA ILE A 88 -1.34 8.25 -7.34
C ILE A 88 -0.84 9.15 -8.48
N ASP A 89 0.40 9.62 -8.39
CA ASP A 89 1.03 10.46 -9.41
C ASP A 89 1.27 9.69 -10.72
N SER A 90 1.94 8.54 -10.64
CA SER A 90 2.26 7.72 -11.81
C SER A 90 1.01 7.18 -12.51
N GLY A 91 -0.05 6.87 -11.75
CA GLY A 91 -1.36 6.46 -12.27
C GLY A 91 -2.24 7.63 -12.73
N LYS A 92 -1.78 8.86 -12.55
CA LYS A 92 -2.52 10.10 -12.88
C LYS A 92 -3.91 10.19 -12.23
N PHE A 93 -4.09 9.55 -11.07
CA PHE A 93 -5.41 9.51 -10.42
C PHE A 93 -5.86 10.89 -9.95
N PHE A 94 -4.93 11.83 -9.73
CA PHE A 94 -5.24 13.22 -9.41
C PHE A 94 -6.02 13.97 -10.53
N GLU A 95 -6.01 13.47 -11.77
CA GLU A 95 -6.80 14.03 -12.87
C GLU A 95 -8.29 13.68 -12.79
N VAL A 96 -8.61 12.58 -12.10
CA VAL A 96 -9.98 12.00 -12.04
C VAL A 96 -10.51 11.86 -10.62
N GLN A 97 -9.78 12.36 -9.62
CA GLN A 97 -10.16 12.36 -8.22
C GLN A 97 -10.13 13.78 -7.66
N LYS A 98 -11.15 14.16 -6.91
CA LYS A 98 -11.29 15.51 -6.38
C LYS A 98 -10.61 15.70 -5.03
N TYR A 99 -10.61 14.67 -4.19
CA TYR A 99 -10.12 14.76 -2.83
C TYR A 99 -8.94 13.82 -2.61
N LEU A 100 -7.89 14.34 -1.96
CA LEU A 100 -6.83 13.55 -1.35
C LEU A 100 -7.04 13.56 0.17
N VAL A 101 -7.30 12.41 0.74
CA VAL A 101 -7.54 12.22 2.17
C VAL A 101 -6.34 11.53 2.80
N LEU A 102 -5.63 12.23 3.69
CA LEU A 102 -4.37 11.79 4.28
C LEU A 102 -4.62 10.81 5.44
N THR A 103 -5.14 9.63 5.13
CA THR A 103 -5.49 8.58 6.08
C THR A 103 -4.28 7.87 6.67
N SER A 104 -3.17 7.82 5.96
CA SER A 104 -1.90 7.16 6.38
C SER A 104 -2.10 5.74 6.95
N HIS A 105 -3.00 4.98 6.37
CA HIS A 105 -3.58 3.76 6.96
C HIS A 105 -2.74 2.49 6.78
N ILE A 106 -1.88 2.46 5.77
CA ILE A 106 -0.97 1.32 5.51
C ILE A 106 0.41 1.84 5.10
N LEU A 107 1.43 1.29 5.74
CA LEU A 107 2.82 1.34 5.29
C LEU A 107 3.17 -0.05 4.76
N THR A 108 3.51 -0.14 3.48
CA THR A 108 3.79 -1.42 2.83
C THR A 108 5.21 -1.47 2.30
N PRO A 109 6.07 -2.38 2.78
CA PRO A 109 7.33 -2.65 2.12
C PRO A 109 7.10 -3.46 0.84
N ARG A 110 7.93 -3.26 -0.18
CA ARG A 110 8.01 -4.15 -1.34
C ARG A 110 9.20 -5.07 -1.21
N LEU A 111 8.96 -6.36 -1.29
CA LEU A 111 10.02 -7.36 -1.26
C LEU A 111 10.59 -7.52 -2.68
N VAL A 112 11.91 -7.45 -2.79
CA VAL A 112 12.64 -7.86 -3.99
C VAL A 112 12.95 -9.34 -3.84
N VAL A 113 12.37 -10.16 -4.68
CA VAL A 113 12.46 -11.61 -4.57
C VAL A 113 13.01 -12.26 -5.85
N ILE A 114 13.71 -13.36 -5.70
CA ILE A 114 14.20 -14.17 -6.80
C ILE A 114 13.88 -15.65 -6.53
N ASN A 115 13.73 -16.44 -7.60
CA ASN A 115 13.65 -17.89 -7.46
C ASN A 115 14.95 -18.44 -6.87
N GLU A 116 14.85 -19.29 -5.83
CA GLU A 116 16.03 -19.81 -5.13
C GLU A 116 16.96 -20.63 -6.03
N LYS A 117 16.41 -21.49 -6.91
CA LYS A 117 17.23 -22.27 -7.84
C LYS A 117 18.00 -21.37 -8.80
N SER A 118 17.33 -20.35 -9.33
CA SER A 118 17.97 -19.36 -10.20
C SER A 118 19.08 -18.60 -9.48
N TRP A 119 18.84 -18.20 -8.22
CA TRP A 119 19.86 -17.55 -7.41
C TRP A 119 21.08 -18.42 -7.17
N GLN A 120 20.87 -19.70 -6.85
CA GLN A 120 21.97 -20.64 -6.61
C GLN A 120 22.76 -21.00 -7.87
N ALA A 121 22.13 -20.90 -9.05
CA ALA A 121 22.81 -21.12 -10.33
C ALA A 121 23.75 -19.96 -10.73
N ILE A 122 23.62 -18.78 -10.12
CA ILE A 122 24.50 -17.64 -10.35
C ILE A 122 25.83 -17.86 -9.60
N PRO A 123 27.00 -17.64 -10.23
CA PRO A 123 28.28 -17.71 -9.54
C PRO A 123 28.34 -16.82 -8.29
N ALA A 124 29.09 -17.23 -7.27
CA ALA A 124 29.14 -16.51 -6.00
C ALA A 124 29.67 -15.06 -6.17
N SER A 125 30.64 -14.85 -7.07
CA SER A 125 31.15 -13.53 -7.45
C SER A 125 30.03 -12.61 -7.96
N ASP A 126 29.21 -13.14 -8.86
CA ASP A 126 28.15 -12.37 -9.53
C ASP A 126 26.98 -12.10 -8.57
N ARG A 127 26.67 -13.06 -7.68
CA ARG A 127 25.70 -12.85 -6.60
C ARG A 127 26.08 -11.68 -5.70
N ARG A 128 27.38 -11.51 -5.43
CA ARG A 128 27.88 -10.36 -4.66
C ARG A 128 27.65 -9.05 -5.41
N ILE A 129 28.02 -9.00 -6.69
CA ILE A 129 27.79 -7.81 -7.54
C ILE A 129 26.31 -7.44 -7.58
N ILE A 130 25.42 -8.42 -7.79
CA ILE A 130 23.97 -8.21 -7.79
C ILE A 130 23.49 -7.67 -6.43
N SER A 131 23.99 -8.25 -5.32
CA SER A 131 23.58 -7.82 -3.99
C SER A 131 24.02 -6.38 -3.69
N ASP A 132 25.25 -6.02 -4.06
CA ASP A 132 25.79 -4.67 -3.84
C ASP A 132 25.03 -3.64 -4.70
N ALA A 133 24.85 -3.90 -5.99
CA ALA A 133 24.05 -3.04 -6.88
C ALA A 133 22.59 -2.89 -6.42
N LEU A 134 22.00 -3.97 -5.93
CA LEU A 134 20.63 -3.94 -5.40
C LEU A 134 20.55 -3.09 -4.12
N ALA A 135 21.54 -3.17 -3.23
CA ALA A 135 21.57 -2.36 -2.02
C ALA A 135 21.61 -0.86 -2.35
N GLU A 136 22.43 -0.45 -3.33
CA GLU A 136 22.48 0.93 -3.83
C GLU A 136 21.14 1.36 -4.44
N ALA A 137 20.55 0.52 -5.30
CA ALA A 137 19.26 0.79 -5.94
C ALA A 137 18.11 0.93 -4.91
N ILE A 138 18.11 0.10 -3.85
CA ILE A 138 17.15 0.18 -2.76
C ILE A 138 17.32 1.50 -1.99
N ALA A 139 18.55 1.87 -1.65
CA ALA A 139 18.83 3.12 -0.93
C ALA A 139 18.36 4.34 -1.74
N TRP A 140 18.68 4.37 -3.02
CA TRP A 140 18.21 5.42 -3.94
C TRP A 140 16.68 5.46 -4.03
N ASN A 141 16.02 4.31 -4.30
CA ASN A 141 14.56 4.24 -4.37
C ASN A 141 13.88 4.76 -3.10
N ASN A 142 14.42 4.41 -1.93
CA ASN A 142 13.84 4.84 -0.66
C ASN A 142 13.94 6.35 -0.47
N GLN A 143 15.07 6.95 -0.85
CA GLN A 143 15.27 8.40 -0.80
C GLN A 143 14.33 9.12 -1.76
N GLU A 144 14.22 8.66 -3.02
CA GLU A 144 13.33 9.25 -4.01
C GLU A 144 11.85 9.15 -3.60
N THR A 145 11.43 8.01 -3.06
CA THR A 145 10.06 7.83 -2.57
C THR A 145 9.74 8.78 -1.43
N LEU A 146 10.63 8.89 -0.44
CA LEU A 146 10.48 9.83 0.68
C LEU A 146 10.47 11.30 0.22
N ALA A 147 11.32 11.66 -0.75
CA ALA A 147 11.35 13.00 -1.32
C ALA A 147 10.05 13.31 -2.07
N ALA A 148 9.55 12.36 -2.87
CA ALA A 148 8.29 12.51 -3.59
C ALA A 148 7.09 12.69 -2.64
N GLU A 149 7.01 11.91 -1.55
CA GLU A 149 5.92 12.06 -0.57
C GLU A 149 5.83 13.46 0.04
N ARG A 150 6.97 14.14 0.20
CA ARG A 150 7.01 15.50 0.78
C ARG A 150 6.40 16.57 -0.13
N VAL A 151 6.40 16.37 -1.45
CA VAL A 151 6.02 17.40 -2.42
C VAL A 151 4.73 17.08 -3.19
N LEU A 152 4.34 15.80 -3.26
CA LEU A 152 3.23 15.36 -4.12
C LEU A 152 1.87 15.83 -3.62
N ALA A 153 1.65 15.96 -2.32
CA ALA A 153 0.39 16.50 -1.79
C ALA A 153 0.17 17.95 -2.27
N ASP A 154 1.22 18.76 -2.27
CA ASP A 154 1.17 20.14 -2.79
C ASP A 154 1.01 20.18 -4.31
N LYS A 155 1.67 19.26 -5.04
CA LYS A 155 1.46 19.09 -6.48
C LYS A 155 0.00 18.81 -6.80
N PHE A 156 -0.63 17.87 -6.09
CA PHE A 156 -2.03 17.52 -6.31
C PHE A 156 -2.98 18.65 -5.93
N LYS A 157 -2.68 19.40 -4.87
CA LYS A 157 -3.43 20.62 -4.51
C LYS A 157 -3.35 21.66 -5.63
N LYS A 158 -2.18 21.90 -6.21
CA LYS A 158 -2.02 22.81 -7.35
C LYS A 158 -2.74 22.31 -8.61
N ALA A 159 -2.87 20.99 -8.77
CA ALA A 159 -3.65 20.37 -9.85
C ALA A 159 -5.17 20.41 -9.62
N GLY A 160 -5.65 20.97 -8.49
CA GLY A 160 -7.06 21.18 -8.21
C GLY A 160 -7.68 20.18 -7.22
N MET A 161 -6.90 19.27 -6.64
CA MET A 161 -7.41 18.41 -5.56
C MET A 161 -7.54 19.19 -4.24
N GLU A 162 -8.59 18.89 -3.48
CA GLU A 162 -8.70 19.30 -2.08
C GLU A 162 -8.00 18.29 -1.18
N VAL A 163 -7.03 18.76 -0.38
CA VAL A 163 -6.30 17.92 0.57
C VAL A 163 -6.99 17.97 1.93
N ILE A 164 -7.41 16.81 2.42
CA ILE A 164 -8.15 16.65 3.67
C ILE A 164 -7.27 15.93 4.71
N GLN A 165 -7.20 16.51 5.92
CA GLN A 165 -6.69 15.86 7.11
C GLN A 165 -7.89 15.22 7.84
N PRO A 166 -8.05 13.88 7.78
CA PRO A 166 -9.18 13.20 8.42
C PRO A 166 -8.88 12.91 9.89
N ASP A 167 -9.91 12.48 10.61
CA ASP A 167 -9.74 11.81 11.90
C ASP A 167 -9.14 10.40 11.66
N VAL A 168 -7.81 10.31 11.69
CA VAL A 168 -7.06 9.07 11.41
C VAL A 168 -7.43 7.96 12.40
N GLU A 169 -7.67 8.29 13.66
CA GLU A 169 -8.02 7.28 14.67
C GLU A 169 -9.38 6.64 14.39
N SER A 170 -10.32 7.37 13.80
CA SER A 170 -11.59 6.78 13.37
C SER A 170 -11.39 5.64 12.34
N PHE A 171 -10.41 5.76 11.44
CA PHE A 171 -10.05 4.71 10.46
C PHE A 171 -9.26 3.56 11.09
N ARG A 172 -8.36 3.89 12.02
CA ARG A 172 -7.47 2.93 12.66
C ARG A 172 -8.22 1.97 13.58
N LYS A 173 -9.10 2.49 14.42
CA LYS A 173 -9.80 1.73 15.46
C LYS A 173 -10.52 0.48 14.92
N PRO A 174 -11.42 0.54 13.92
CA PRO A 174 -12.14 -0.64 13.46
C PRO A 174 -11.23 -1.68 12.80
N VAL A 175 -10.11 -1.26 12.21
CA VAL A 175 -9.11 -2.17 11.64
C VAL A 175 -8.37 -2.94 12.73
N LEU A 176 -7.93 -2.27 13.80
CA LEU A 176 -7.24 -2.90 14.94
C LEU A 176 -8.16 -3.85 15.71
N GLU A 177 -9.45 -3.59 15.77
CA GLU A 177 -10.43 -4.46 16.44
C GLU A 177 -10.74 -5.73 15.67
N THR A 178 -10.62 -5.70 14.33
CA THR A 178 -11.09 -6.79 13.44
C THR A 178 -9.96 -7.60 12.81
N LEU A 179 -9.00 -6.97 12.16
CA LEU A 179 -8.01 -7.67 11.34
C LEU A 179 -7.09 -8.63 12.12
N PRO A 180 -6.56 -8.28 13.30
CA PRO A 180 -5.72 -9.20 14.05
C PRO A 180 -6.43 -10.52 14.34
N LYS A 181 -7.68 -10.46 14.77
CA LYS A 181 -8.50 -11.64 15.06
C LYS A 181 -8.79 -12.49 13.81
N MET A 182 -9.04 -11.84 12.67
CA MET A 182 -9.31 -12.52 11.40
C MET A 182 -8.10 -13.26 10.83
N PHE A 183 -6.91 -12.71 11.04
CA PHE A 183 -5.70 -13.18 10.38
C PHE A 183 -4.69 -13.87 11.31
N GLU A 184 -4.94 -13.96 12.60
CA GLU A 184 -4.03 -14.58 13.58
C GLU A 184 -3.57 -15.98 13.16
N ALA A 185 -4.49 -16.81 12.67
CA ALA A 185 -4.17 -18.16 12.21
C ALA A 185 -3.22 -18.19 10.99
N LYS A 186 -3.27 -17.16 10.14
CA LYS A 186 -2.41 -17.03 8.96
C LYS A 186 -1.07 -16.35 9.29
N TRP A 187 -1.09 -15.32 10.13
CA TRP A 187 0.10 -14.56 10.49
C TRP A 187 0.94 -15.27 11.54
N GLY A 188 0.32 -16.08 12.39
CA GLY A 188 0.92 -16.71 13.55
C GLY A 188 0.63 -15.93 14.82
N LYS A 189 0.36 -16.67 15.88
CA LYS A 189 0.01 -16.13 17.21
C LYS A 189 1.10 -15.18 17.72
N GLY A 190 0.70 -14.01 18.17
CA GLY A 190 1.58 -13.00 18.76
C GLY A 190 2.44 -12.22 17.75
N LEU A 191 2.29 -12.44 16.43
CA LEU A 191 3.08 -11.68 15.44
C LEU A 191 2.60 -10.23 15.35
N PHE A 192 1.30 -10.00 15.41
CA PHE A 192 0.74 -8.66 15.36
C PHE A 192 1.21 -7.81 16.54
N GLU A 193 1.13 -8.34 17.76
CA GLU A 193 1.56 -7.68 19.00
C GLU A 193 3.06 -7.32 18.93
N ARG A 194 3.89 -8.25 18.47
CA ARG A 194 5.34 -8.01 18.27
C ARG A 194 5.62 -6.88 17.27
N ILE A 195 4.81 -6.76 16.21
CA ILE A 195 4.95 -5.67 15.23
C ILE A 195 4.55 -4.34 15.88
N MET A 196 3.47 -4.31 16.65
CA MET A 196 3.00 -3.11 17.32
C MET A 196 3.98 -2.61 18.42
N GLU A 197 4.75 -3.50 19.03
CA GLU A 197 5.78 -3.19 20.04
C GLU A 197 7.12 -2.76 19.41
N THR A 198 7.31 -2.99 18.11
CA THR A 198 8.54 -2.60 17.40
C THR A 198 8.57 -1.08 17.23
N LYS A 199 9.61 -0.46 17.81
CA LYS A 199 9.85 0.99 17.74
C LYS A 199 10.69 1.36 16.53
#